data_a1d2ee20485c8d8518573fbc9f02ed19
#
_entry.id   a1d2ee20485c8d8518573fbc9f02ed19
#
_cell.length_a   1.000
_cell.length_b   1.000
_cell.length_c   1.000
_cell.angle_alpha   90.00
_cell.angle_beta   90.00
_cell.angle_gamma   90.00
#
_symmetry.space_group_name_H-M   'P 1'
#
loop_
_entity.id
_entity.type
_entity.pdbx_description
1 polymer ?
#
loop_
_entity_poly.entity_id
_entity_poly.type
_entity_poly.pdbx_seq_one_letter_code
_entity_poly.pdbx_strand_id
1 'polypeptide(L)'
;SYSLAPFPGVLTATTDSHRVELMLEASDDWVLQGKDGFSQKSDLGQASYYYSQPFIDIAGTIWVDDMPVEVTGQGWLDREWSSQPLADNQAGWDWVSLHLSDGSALMVYQLRHDSGEHYISGSWVSESGEITVLKAGDVTMTPLSTSRLTLSLIHI
;
A
#
# COMPACT_ATOMS: atom_id res chain seq x y z
N SER A 1 0.40 -18.63 12.13
CA SER A 1 1.65 -17.86 12.28
C SER A 1 2.06 -17.28 10.93
N TYR A 2 2.79 -16.19 10.95
CA TYR A 2 3.40 -15.59 9.75
C TYR A 2 4.81 -15.12 10.09
N SER A 3 5.67 -15.07 9.09
CA SER A 3 6.98 -14.41 9.17
C SER A 3 7.32 -13.73 7.86
N LEU A 4 8.03 -12.63 7.93
CA LEU A 4 8.55 -11.87 6.81
C LEU A 4 10.01 -11.50 7.11
N ALA A 5 10.91 -11.91 6.25
CA ALA A 5 12.30 -11.45 6.26
C ALA A 5 12.49 -10.23 5.35
N PRO A 6 13.54 -9.40 5.55
CA PRO A 6 13.94 -8.37 4.59
C PRO A 6 14.27 -8.98 3.21
N PHE A 7 14.25 -8.17 2.18
CA PHE A 7 14.55 -8.61 0.82
C PHE A 7 16.05 -8.95 0.60
N PRO A 8 16.36 -10.01 -0.16
CA PRO A 8 15.46 -11.07 -0.57
C PRO A 8 14.89 -11.78 0.66
N GLY A 9 13.62 -12.16 0.61
CA GLY A 9 12.94 -12.65 1.80
C GLY A 9 11.95 -13.77 1.53
N VAL A 10 11.41 -14.32 2.60
CA VAL A 10 10.39 -15.36 2.55
C VAL A 10 9.17 -14.95 3.35
N LEU A 11 8.02 -14.98 2.70
CA LEU A 11 6.72 -14.82 3.36
C LEU A 11 6.11 -16.21 3.57
N THR A 12 5.83 -16.56 4.82
CA THR A 12 5.12 -17.79 5.15
C THR A 12 3.87 -17.48 5.97
N ALA A 13 2.78 -18.15 5.63
CA ALA A 13 1.56 -18.12 6.42
C ALA A 13 0.88 -19.48 6.40
N THR A 14 0.24 -19.87 7.50
CA THR A 14 -0.43 -21.16 7.63
C THR A 14 -1.71 -21.02 8.42
N THR A 15 -2.77 -21.63 7.89
CA THR A 15 -4.05 -21.88 8.56
C THR A 15 -4.34 -23.38 8.52
N ASP A 16 -5.51 -23.80 8.98
CA ASP A 16 -5.91 -25.22 8.97
C ASP A 16 -6.04 -25.80 7.56
N SER A 17 -6.41 -24.96 6.57
CA SER A 17 -6.67 -25.39 5.18
C SER A 17 -5.79 -24.72 4.13
N HIS A 18 -4.99 -23.73 4.52
CA HIS A 18 -4.15 -23.00 3.57
C HIS A 18 -2.74 -22.81 4.11
N ARG A 19 -1.77 -22.93 3.23
CA ARG A 19 -0.38 -22.56 3.49
C ARG A 19 0.16 -21.75 2.33
N VAL A 20 1.00 -20.79 2.64
CA VAL A 20 1.68 -19.92 1.67
C VAL A 20 3.17 -19.95 2.00
N GLU A 21 4.00 -20.13 0.98
CA GLU A 21 5.45 -19.99 1.06
C GLU A 21 5.92 -19.30 -0.21
N LEU A 22 6.27 -18.01 -0.08
CA LEU A 22 6.61 -17.14 -1.19
C LEU A 22 8.01 -16.56 -0.98
N MET A 23 8.84 -16.66 -2.01
CA MET A 23 10.06 -15.91 -2.14
C MET A 23 9.74 -14.49 -2.63
N LEU A 24 10.33 -13.49 -2.01
CA LEU A 24 10.16 -12.08 -2.32
C LEU A 24 11.51 -11.51 -2.73
N GLU A 25 11.59 -10.97 -3.93
CA GLU A 25 12.77 -10.28 -4.44
C GLU A 25 12.39 -8.85 -4.83
N ALA A 26 13.23 -7.90 -4.48
CA ALA A 26 13.04 -6.50 -4.82
C ALA A 26 14.39 -5.81 -5.01
N SER A 27 14.41 -4.73 -5.80
CA SER A 27 15.55 -3.83 -5.86
C SER A 27 15.70 -3.02 -4.56
N ASP A 28 16.83 -2.37 -4.40
CA ASP A 28 17.05 -1.45 -3.29
C ASP A 28 16.46 -0.05 -3.51
N ASP A 29 15.66 0.12 -4.58
CA ASP A 29 15.05 1.39 -4.96
C ASP A 29 13.75 1.62 -4.18
N TRP A 30 13.89 2.20 -3.00
CA TRP A 30 12.77 2.54 -2.14
C TRP A 30 12.12 3.86 -2.55
N VAL A 31 10.81 3.89 -2.57
CA VAL A 31 10.02 5.11 -2.79
C VAL A 31 9.76 5.78 -1.45
N LEU A 32 10.43 6.91 -1.21
CA LEU A 32 10.21 7.73 -0.04
C LEU A 32 9.01 8.66 -0.31
N GLN A 33 7.88 8.40 0.35
CA GLN A 33 6.64 9.12 0.12
C GLN A 33 6.69 10.56 0.66
N GLY A 34 6.06 11.50 -0.05
CA GLY A 34 6.07 12.91 0.31
C GLY A 34 7.45 13.54 0.11
N LYS A 35 7.92 14.29 1.10
CA LYS A 35 9.26 14.90 1.06
C LYS A 35 10.24 14.03 1.84
N ASP A 36 11.08 13.28 1.12
CA ASP A 36 12.12 12.43 1.71
C ASP A 36 11.58 11.45 2.78
N GLY A 37 10.39 10.88 2.53
CA GLY A 37 9.72 9.98 3.46
C GLY A 37 8.86 10.67 4.51
N PHE A 38 8.88 12.00 4.60
CA PHE A 38 7.95 12.75 5.43
C PHE A 38 6.67 13.03 4.66
N SER A 39 5.65 12.23 4.92
CA SER A 39 4.35 12.27 4.26
C SER A 39 3.37 13.10 5.09
N GLN A 40 3.11 14.31 4.65
CA GLN A 40 2.12 15.18 5.27
C GLN A 40 0.71 14.63 5.06
N LYS A 41 -0.16 14.72 6.06
CA LYS A 41 -1.54 14.20 6.06
C LYS A 41 -2.59 15.31 6.18
N SER A 42 -2.18 16.49 6.58
CA SER A 42 -3.06 17.66 6.67
C SER A 42 -2.24 18.93 6.69
N ASP A 43 -2.92 20.06 6.49
CA ASP A 43 -2.34 21.40 6.67
C ASP A 43 -2.16 21.77 8.16
N LEU A 44 -2.68 20.94 9.08
CA LEU A 44 -2.57 21.13 10.53
C LEU A 44 -1.31 20.48 11.14
N GLY A 45 -0.47 19.85 10.30
CA GLY A 45 0.82 19.33 10.71
C GLY A 45 0.85 17.82 11.01
N GLN A 46 -0.27 17.09 10.84
CA GLN A 46 -0.23 15.63 10.90
C GLN A 46 0.60 15.09 9.76
N ALA A 47 1.50 14.17 10.09
CA ALA A 47 2.39 13.54 9.13
C ALA A 47 2.79 12.15 9.60
N SER A 48 3.32 11.36 8.67
CA SER A 48 3.91 10.06 8.93
C SER A 48 5.30 9.97 8.31
N TYR A 49 6.10 9.03 8.78
CA TYR A 49 7.21 8.49 7.99
C TYR A 49 6.68 7.33 7.17
N TYR A 50 6.83 7.44 5.84
CA TYR A 50 6.22 6.53 4.90
C TYR A 50 7.16 6.21 3.74
N TYR A 51 7.41 4.92 3.51
CA TYR A 51 8.13 4.45 2.35
C TYR A 51 7.47 3.20 1.77
N SER A 52 7.68 3.00 0.48
CA SER A 52 7.13 1.88 -0.28
C SER A 52 8.21 1.14 -1.05
N GLN A 53 8.01 -0.16 -1.26
CA GLN A 53 8.66 -0.93 -2.31
C GLN A 53 7.58 -1.45 -3.26
N PRO A 54 7.36 -0.74 -4.39
CA PRO A 54 6.27 -1.08 -5.31
C PRO A 54 6.57 -2.27 -6.22
N PHE A 55 7.83 -2.61 -6.43
CA PHE A 55 8.24 -3.64 -7.39
C PHE A 55 8.87 -4.83 -6.68
N ILE A 56 8.04 -5.73 -6.18
CA ILE A 56 8.47 -6.97 -5.55
C ILE A 56 8.09 -8.14 -6.46
N ASP A 57 9.08 -8.84 -6.97
CA ASP A 57 8.86 -10.09 -7.67
C ASP A 57 8.58 -11.20 -6.66
N ILE A 58 7.54 -11.97 -6.95
CA ILE A 58 7.05 -13.02 -6.06
C ILE A 58 7.01 -14.35 -6.83
N ALA A 59 7.57 -15.37 -6.23
CA ALA A 59 7.44 -16.75 -6.71
C ALA A 59 7.33 -17.71 -5.52
N GLY A 60 6.57 -18.78 -5.68
CA GLY A 60 6.46 -19.81 -4.64
C GLY A 60 5.25 -20.68 -4.76
N THR A 61 4.81 -21.24 -3.65
CA THR A 61 3.74 -22.21 -3.62
C THR A 61 2.64 -21.81 -2.64
N ILE A 62 1.41 -21.93 -3.08
CA ILE A 62 0.21 -21.84 -2.24
C ILE A 62 -0.41 -23.23 -2.16
N TRP A 63 -0.73 -23.70 -0.95
CA TRP A 63 -1.48 -24.93 -0.75
C TRP A 63 -2.90 -24.62 -0.32
N VAL A 64 -3.85 -25.24 -1.00
CA VAL A 64 -5.27 -25.21 -0.67
C VAL A 64 -5.70 -26.66 -0.41
N ASP A 65 -6.13 -26.97 0.80
CA ASP A 65 -6.46 -28.34 1.24
C ASP A 65 -5.35 -29.34 0.87
N ASP A 66 -4.09 -29.00 1.21
CA ASP A 66 -2.87 -29.75 0.91
C ASP A 66 -2.51 -29.88 -0.59
N MET A 67 -3.28 -29.29 -1.48
CA MET A 67 -2.97 -29.29 -2.92
C MET A 67 -2.04 -28.10 -3.25
N PRO A 68 -0.80 -28.37 -3.72
CA PRO A 68 0.14 -27.31 -4.07
C PRO A 68 -0.21 -26.66 -5.40
N VAL A 69 -0.09 -25.33 -5.46
CA VAL A 69 -0.19 -24.53 -6.67
C VAL A 69 1.02 -23.61 -6.74
N GLU A 70 1.85 -23.81 -7.76
CA GLU A 70 2.97 -22.90 -8.04
C GLU A 70 2.43 -21.57 -8.57
N VAL A 71 2.94 -20.48 -8.03
CA VAL A 71 2.49 -19.13 -8.35
C VAL A 71 3.68 -18.20 -8.61
N THR A 72 3.44 -17.23 -9.48
CA THR A 72 4.30 -16.07 -9.66
C THR A 72 3.44 -14.80 -9.69
N GLY A 73 4.02 -13.67 -9.34
CA GLY A 73 3.28 -12.41 -9.35
C GLY A 73 4.13 -11.25 -8.90
N GLN A 74 3.45 -10.14 -8.67
CA GLN A 74 4.04 -8.92 -8.17
C GLN A 74 3.42 -8.56 -6.82
N GLY A 75 4.22 -7.94 -5.97
CA GLY A 75 3.81 -7.47 -4.67
C GLY A 75 4.14 -6.00 -4.47
N TRP A 76 3.54 -5.46 -3.44
CA TRP A 76 3.75 -4.11 -2.97
C TRP A 76 3.93 -4.13 -1.45
N LEU A 77 4.96 -3.45 -0.94
CA LEU A 77 5.16 -3.25 0.48
C LEU A 77 5.06 -1.77 0.81
N ASP A 78 4.22 -1.45 1.78
CA ASP A 78 4.19 -0.16 2.44
C ASP A 78 4.65 -0.28 3.88
N ARG A 79 5.43 0.70 4.32
CA ARG A 79 5.77 0.88 5.70
C ARG A 79 5.51 2.32 6.11
N GLU A 80 4.57 2.47 7.03
CA GLU A 80 4.15 3.77 7.50
C GLU A 80 3.99 3.75 9.03
N TRP A 81 4.42 4.82 9.68
CA TRP A 81 4.20 5.02 11.11
C TRP A 81 4.00 6.50 11.45
N SER A 82 3.08 6.73 12.35
CA SER A 82 2.68 8.06 12.80
C SER A 82 2.19 7.99 14.23
N SER A 83 2.31 9.09 14.96
CA SER A 83 1.71 9.24 16.29
C SER A 83 0.22 9.60 16.23
N GLN A 84 -0.23 10.20 15.13
CA GLN A 84 -1.61 10.62 14.91
C GLN A 84 -1.95 10.50 13.42
N PRO A 85 -2.68 9.45 13.01
CA PRO A 85 -2.90 9.15 11.60
C PRO A 85 -3.90 10.10 10.92
N LEU A 86 -4.87 10.65 11.65
CA LEU A 86 -5.91 11.55 11.13
C LEU A 86 -5.98 12.83 11.97
N ALA A 87 -6.34 13.93 11.30
CA ALA A 87 -6.76 15.17 11.96
C ALA A 87 -8.21 15.06 12.44
N ASP A 88 -8.62 15.90 13.39
CA ASP A 88 -9.95 15.85 14.01
C ASP A 88 -11.10 16.07 13.01
N ASN A 89 -10.84 16.75 11.88
CA ASN A 89 -11.79 17.00 10.79
C ASN A 89 -11.71 15.99 9.66
N GLN A 90 -11.00 14.87 9.84
CA GLN A 90 -10.85 13.79 8.85
C GLN A 90 -11.64 12.55 9.28
N ALA A 91 -12.55 12.10 8.41
CA ALA A 91 -13.46 10.98 8.67
C ALA A 91 -12.93 9.61 8.22
N GLY A 92 -11.77 9.56 7.58
CA GLY A 92 -11.19 8.32 7.04
C GLY A 92 -10.40 8.58 5.78
N TRP A 93 -10.02 7.48 5.10
CA TRP A 93 -9.24 7.56 3.87
C TRP A 93 -9.70 6.56 2.82
N ASP A 94 -9.36 6.88 1.58
CA ASP A 94 -9.35 5.96 0.46
C ASP A 94 -7.90 5.84 -0.02
N TRP A 95 -7.44 4.61 -0.27
CA TRP A 95 -6.07 4.34 -0.67
C TRP A 95 -6.05 3.30 -1.79
N VAL A 96 -5.17 3.51 -2.77
CA VAL A 96 -4.94 2.57 -3.86
C VAL A 96 -3.46 2.44 -4.16
N SER A 97 -3.03 1.24 -4.53
CA SER A 97 -1.76 0.97 -5.19
C SER A 97 -2.00 0.17 -6.45
N LEU A 98 -1.34 0.53 -7.53
CA LEU A 98 -1.54 -0.06 -8.85
C LEU A 98 -0.21 -0.31 -9.53
N HIS A 99 -0.04 -1.49 -10.12
CA HIS A 99 0.93 -1.73 -11.18
C HIS A 99 0.25 -1.47 -12.52
N LEU A 100 0.86 -0.63 -13.35
CA LEU A 100 0.32 -0.25 -14.65
C LEU A 100 0.95 -1.09 -15.77
N SER A 101 0.26 -1.19 -16.89
CA SER A 101 0.70 -2.04 -18.03
C SER A 101 1.96 -1.56 -18.74
N ASP A 102 2.37 -0.33 -18.49
CA ASP A 102 3.62 0.26 -18.99
C ASP A 102 4.82 0.06 -18.08
N GLY A 103 4.66 -0.77 -17.03
CA GLY A 103 5.71 -1.04 -16.03
C GLY A 103 5.83 0.02 -14.94
N SER A 104 5.00 1.08 -14.98
CA SER A 104 4.97 2.07 -13.93
C SER A 104 4.10 1.64 -12.74
N ALA A 105 4.24 2.33 -11.62
CA ALA A 105 3.47 2.09 -10.42
C ALA A 105 2.85 3.40 -9.90
N LEU A 106 1.63 3.32 -9.38
CA LEU A 106 0.90 4.45 -8.84
C LEU A 106 0.41 4.13 -7.43
N MET A 107 0.70 5.00 -6.46
CA MET A 107 0.05 5.01 -5.16
C MET A 107 -0.62 6.36 -4.95
N VAL A 108 -1.88 6.35 -4.55
CA VAL A 108 -2.63 7.57 -4.21
C VAL A 108 -3.49 7.31 -2.99
N TYR A 109 -3.55 8.27 -2.11
CA TYR A 109 -4.54 8.30 -1.04
C TYR A 109 -5.27 9.63 -0.97
N GLN A 110 -6.51 9.55 -0.51
CA GLN A 110 -7.37 10.67 -0.22
C GLN A 110 -7.82 10.60 1.24
N LEU A 111 -7.52 11.61 2.04
CA LEU A 111 -8.06 11.74 3.38
C LEU A 111 -9.36 12.54 3.29
N ARG A 112 -10.46 11.90 3.68
CA ARG A 112 -11.79 12.49 3.58
C ARG A 112 -12.01 13.46 4.73
N HIS A 113 -12.28 14.71 4.40
CA HIS A 113 -12.71 15.71 5.36
C HIS A 113 -14.23 15.66 5.54
N ASP A 114 -14.70 16.00 6.72
CA ASP A 114 -16.12 16.09 7.05
C ASP A 114 -16.83 17.15 6.20
N SER A 115 -16.08 18.18 5.80
CA SER A 115 -16.55 19.25 4.93
C SER A 115 -15.40 19.84 4.12
N GLY A 116 -15.69 20.30 2.91
CA GLY A 116 -14.72 20.96 2.06
C GLY A 116 -13.91 20.01 1.18
N GLU A 117 -12.72 20.43 0.82
CA GLU A 117 -11.83 19.68 -0.07
C GLU A 117 -11.10 18.59 0.68
N HIS A 118 -10.96 17.43 0.05
CA HIS A 118 -10.20 16.31 0.58
C HIS A 118 -8.70 16.55 0.40
N TYR A 119 -7.93 16.03 1.34
CA TYR A 119 -6.47 16.01 1.20
C TYR A 119 -6.07 14.84 0.32
N ILE A 120 -5.36 15.10 -0.78
CA ILE A 120 -4.90 14.09 -1.74
C ILE A 120 -3.39 14.16 -1.83
N SER A 121 -2.74 13.02 -1.77
CA SER A 121 -1.31 12.87 -2.05
C SER A 121 -1.01 11.48 -2.59
N GLY A 122 0.13 11.34 -3.24
CA GLY A 122 0.56 10.08 -3.80
C GLY A 122 1.89 10.19 -4.53
N SER A 123 2.25 9.13 -5.21
CA SER A 123 3.41 9.06 -6.08
C SER A 123 3.13 8.20 -7.30
N TRP A 124 3.64 8.64 -8.43
CA TRP A 124 3.80 7.83 -9.63
C TRP A 124 5.27 7.52 -9.81
N VAL A 125 5.57 6.26 -10.09
CA VAL A 125 6.93 5.75 -10.25
C VAL A 125 7.04 5.15 -11.64
N SER A 126 7.92 5.70 -12.48
CA SER A 126 8.15 5.15 -13.82
C SER A 126 8.82 3.78 -13.75
N GLU A 127 8.77 3.03 -14.86
CA GLU A 127 9.54 1.78 -15.03
C GLU A 127 11.06 1.98 -14.76
N SER A 128 11.58 3.17 -15.06
CA SER A 128 12.99 3.51 -14.79
C SER A 128 13.29 3.95 -13.36
N GLY A 129 12.28 3.98 -12.46
CA GLY A 129 12.43 4.37 -11.06
C GLY A 129 12.33 5.87 -10.80
N GLU A 130 11.97 6.70 -11.80
CA GLU A 130 11.74 8.13 -11.58
C GLU A 130 10.44 8.34 -10.78
N ILE A 131 10.52 9.13 -9.71
CA ILE A 131 9.41 9.37 -8.78
C ILE A 131 8.82 10.75 -9.04
N THR A 132 7.52 10.81 -9.31
CA THR A 132 6.74 12.03 -9.37
C THR A 132 5.78 12.07 -8.18
N VAL A 133 5.91 13.07 -7.32
CA VAL A 133 4.98 13.28 -6.21
C VAL A 133 3.69 13.90 -6.73
N LEU A 134 2.56 13.31 -6.36
CA LEU A 134 1.21 13.74 -6.75
C LEU A 134 0.51 14.46 -5.59
N LYS A 135 -0.30 15.46 -5.93
CA LYS A 135 -1.08 16.27 -4.99
C LYS A 135 -2.48 16.55 -5.56
N ALA A 136 -3.30 17.23 -4.78
CA ALA A 136 -4.60 17.72 -5.25
C ALA A 136 -4.44 18.54 -6.54
N GLY A 137 -5.24 18.23 -7.55
CA GLY A 137 -5.17 18.80 -8.90
C GLY A 137 -4.41 17.94 -9.92
N ASP A 138 -3.48 17.08 -9.49
CA ASP A 138 -2.80 16.13 -10.39
C ASP A 138 -3.62 14.85 -10.58
N VAL A 139 -4.44 14.50 -9.58
CA VAL A 139 -5.27 13.29 -9.58
C VAL A 139 -6.61 13.55 -8.91
N THR A 140 -7.63 12.83 -9.36
CA THR A 140 -8.97 12.85 -8.76
C THR A 140 -9.40 11.42 -8.45
N MET A 141 -9.89 11.21 -7.22
CA MET A 141 -10.47 9.93 -6.78
C MET A 141 -11.98 10.11 -6.63
N THR A 142 -12.76 9.39 -7.44
CA THR A 142 -14.21 9.46 -7.41
C THR A 142 -14.80 8.07 -7.18
N PRO A 143 -15.47 7.83 -6.04
CA PRO A 143 -16.15 6.57 -5.80
C PRO A 143 -17.27 6.35 -6.84
N LEU A 144 -17.29 5.20 -7.49
CA LEU A 144 -18.37 4.83 -8.41
C LEU A 144 -19.60 4.33 -7.67
N SER A 145 -19.38 3.66 -6.53
CA SER A 145 -20.45 3.17 -5.66
C SER A 145 -19.93 3.01 -4.24
N THR A 146 -20.86 3.01 -3.29
CA THR A 146 -20.58 2.71 -1.89
C THR A 146 -21.50 1.61 -1.39
N SER A 147 -20.97 0.72 -0.56
CA SER A 147 -21.78 -0.29 0.13
C SER A 147 -21.39 -0.34 1.60
N ARG A 148 -22.38 -0.61 2.45
CA ARG A 148 -22.13 -0.83 3.88
C ARG A 148 -21.95 -2.32 4.13
N LEU A 149 -20.78 -2.71 4.61
CA LEU A 149 -20.52 -4.06 5.08
C LEU A 149 -20.61 -4.08 6.60
N THR A 150 -21.35 -5.07 7.14
CA THR A 150 -21.31 -5.37 8.57
C THR A 150 -20.12 -6.28 8.80
N LEU A 151 -18.99 -5.69 9.17
CA LEU A 151 -17.80 -6.45 9.58
C LEU A 151 -17.94 -6.73 11.08
N SER A 152 -17.72 -7.98 11.48
CA SER A 152 -17.42 -8.27 12.87
C SER A 152 -16.08 -7.62 13.18
N LEU A 153 -16.02 -6.76 14.19
CA LEU A 153 -14.78 -6.15 14.63
C LEU A 153 -13.84 -7.25 15.12
N ILE A 154 -12.87 -7.59 14.29
CA ILE A 154 -11.72 -8.35 14.75
C ILE A 154 -10.81 -7.30 15.38
N HIS A 155 -10.78 -7.27 16.70
CA HIS A 155 -9.76 -6.53 17.41
C HIS A 155 -8.43 -7.27 17.20
N ILE A 156 -7.56 -6.66 16.45
CA ILE A 156 -6.16 -7.06 16.39
C ILE A 156 -5.45 -6.43 17.58
#